data_deac82bdc9f0e40a6261d35e3184f33a
#
_entry.id   deac82bdc9f0e40a6261d35e3184f33a
#
_cell.length_a   1.000
_cell.length_b   1.000
_cell.length_c   1.000
_cell.angle_alpha   90.00
_cell.angle_beta   90.00
_cell.angle_gamma   90.00
#
_symmetry.space_group_name_H-M   'P 1'
#
loop_
_entity.id
_entity.type
_entity.pdbx_description
1 polymer ?
#
loop_
_entity_poly.entity_id
_entity_poly.type
_entity_poly.pdbx_seq_one_letter_code
_entity_poly.pdbx_strand_id
1 'polypeptide(L)'
;MLEEGLSYSAAGLMKTWPKRFDAAKAQACQRNPKLIANTVYANRMGNRDEASGDGYRFRGRGCIQLTGSSSYFHAGKALGVDFWANPDLVATPQYAALTAGWFWDTHKLNQYADSKDYRTLTKKINGGFIGLEDRIKHIDHALLVLAS
;
A
#
# COMPACT_ATOMS: atom_id res chain seq x y z
N MET A 1 9.64 -7.36 4.23
CA MET A 1 8.38 -7.59 4.98
C MET A 1 7.23 -7.28 4.04
N LEU A 2 6.28 -8.19 3.91
CA LEU A 2 5.15 -8.04 2.97
C LEU A 2 3.90 -7.36 3.59
N GLU A 3 4.08 -6.69 4.70
CA GLU A 3 3.07 -5.88 5.38
C GLU A 3 3.65 -4.52 5.78
N GLU A 4 2.82 -3.49 5.79
CA GLU A 4 3.25 -2.15 6.20
C GLU A 4 3.59 -2.07 7.70
N GLY A 5 4.65 -1.32 8.02
CA GLY A 5 5.06 -1.04 9.40
C GLY A 5 4.29 0.13 9.97
N LEU A 6 3.40 -0.11 10.93
CA LEU A 6 2.55 0.91 11.57
C LEU A 6 2.97 1.20 13.03
N SER A 7 4.27 1.19 13.29
CA SER A 7 4.80 1.49 14.64
C SER A 7 5.34 2.93 14.70
N TYR A 8 4.45 3.88 14.93
CA TYR A 8 4.77 5.30 15.01
C TYR A 8 4.73 5.81 16.45
N SER A 9 5.61 6.76 16.80
CA SER A 9 5.48 7.57 18.02
C SER A 9 4.36 8.60 17.87
N ALA A 10 3.88 9.18 18.98
CA ALA A 10 2.88 10.23 18.93
C ALA A 10 3.32 11.43 18.05
N ALA A 11 4.57 11.87 18.18
CA ALA A 11 5.13 12.92 17.33
C ALA A 11 5.17 12.51 15.85
N GLY A 12 5.52 11.26 15.55
CA GLY A 12 5.51 10.70 14.20
C GLY A 12 4.12 10.68 13.58
N LEU A 13 3.08 10.32 14.35
CA LEU A 13 1.68 10.32 13.92
C LEU A 13 1.21 11.73 13.53
N MET A 14 1.43 12.72 14.39
CA MET A 14 1.07 14.11 14.13
C MET A 14 1.81 14.70 12.93
N LYS A 15 3.08 14.33 12.75
CA LYS A 15 3.87 14.78 11.60
C LYS A 15 3.38 14.15 10.29
N THR A 16 3.07 12.85 10.30
CA THR A 16 2.72 12.10 9.08
C THR A 16 1.27 12.32 8.66
N TRP A 17 0.35 12.39 9.63
CA TRP A 17 -1.08 12.56 9.40
C TRP A 17 -1.69 13.66 10.28
N PRO A 18 -1.29 14.93 10.13
CA PRO A 18 -1.72 16.04 11.00
C PRO A 18 -3.23 16.28 11.01
N LYS A 19 -3.93 15.84 9.95
CA LYS A 19 -5.40 15.93 9.85
C LYS A 19 -6.13 14.78 10.56
N ARG A 20 -5.43 13.75 11.00
CA ARG A 20 -6.00 12.54 11.62
C ARG A 20 -5.69 12.45 13.11
N PHE A 21 -4.59 13.05 13.53
CA PHE A 21 -4.10 12.95 14.90
C PHE A 21 -3.85 14.33 15.51
N ASP A 22 -4.60 14.66 16.54
CA ASP A 22 -4.22 15.65 17.53
C ASP A 22 -3.31 15.01 18.60
N ALA A 23 -2.85 15.80 19.58
CA ALA A 23 -1.92 15.33 20.61
C ALA A 23 -2.52 14.20 21.47
N ALA A 24 -3.78 14.30 21.85
CA ALA A 24 -4.44 13.32 22.70
C ALA A 24 -4.64 12.00 21.97
N LYS A 25 -5.14 12.04 20.71
CA LYS A 25 -5.34 10.86 19.87
C LYS A 25 -4.01 10.22 19.48
N ALA A 26 -2.99 11.00 19.17
CA ALA A 26 -1.66 10.50 18.85
C ALA A 26 -1.04 9.75 20.05
N GLN A 27 -1.20 10.29 21.26
CA GLN A 27 -0.74 9.63 22.49
C GLN A 27 -1.47 8.31 22.74
N ALA A 28 -2.78 8.26 22.51
CA ALA A 28 -3.59 7.05 22.68
C ALA A 28 -3.24 5.96 21.64
N CYS A 29 -2.86 6.34 20.43
CA CYS A 29 -2.62 5.43 19.31
C CYS A 29 -1.15 5.04 19.15
N GLN A 30 -0.19 5.77 19.73
CA GLN A 30 1.23 5.51 19.49
C GLN A 30 1.62 4.06 19.74
N ARG A 31 2.49 3.54 18.86
CA ARG A 31 3.00 2.15 18.94
C ARG A 31 1.91 1.07 18.88
N ASN A 32 0.68 1.42 18.53
CA ASN A 32 -0.41 0.48 18.35
C ASN A 32 -0.83 0.40 16.88
N PRO A 33 -0.32 -0.57 16.08
CA PRO A 33 -0.60 -0.69 14.67
C PRO A 33 -2.08 -0.76 14.33
N LYS A 34 -2.88 -1.41 15.19
CA LYS A 34 -4.32 -1.58 14.99
C LYS A 34 -5.07 -0.25 15.10
N LEU A 35 -4.81 0.50 16.14
CA LEU A 35 -5.43 1.82 16.33
C LEU A 35 -4.98 2.79 15.24
N ILE A 36 -3.69 2.79 14.91
CA ILE A 36 -3.12 3.65 13.86
C ILE A 36 -3.80 3.38 12.52
N ALA A 37 -3.82 2.12 12.07
CA ALA A 37 -4.44 1.76 10.81
C ALA A 37 -5.93 2.11 10.76
N ASN A 38 -6.68 1.81 11.80
CA ASN A 38 -8.11 2.11 11.86
C ASN A 38 -8.38 3.61 11.77
N THR A 39 -7.55 4.44 12.41
CA THR A 39 -7.65 5.91 12.33
C THR A 39 -7.24 6.43 10.95
N VAL A 40 -6.13 5.96 10.40
CA VAL A 40 -5.57 6.46 9.14
C VAL A 40 -6.46 6.12 7.95
N TYR A 41 -7.00 4.90 7.94
CA TYR A 41 -7.73 4.35 6.80
C TYR A 41 -9.25 4.36 6.95
N ALA A 42 -9.79 4.89 8.05
CA ALA A 42 -11.24 5.05 8.24
C ALA A 42 -11.88 5.89 7.13
N ASN A 43 -13.01 5.44 6.63
CA ASN A 43 -13.82 6.10 5.60
C ASN A 43 -13.04 6.38 4.30
N ARG A 44 -12.07 5.49 3.96
CA ARG A 44 -11.25 5.62 2.75
C ARG A 44 -11.13 4.25 2.07
N MET A 45 -10.94 4.26 0.74
CA MET A 45 -10.63 3.07 -0.06
C MET A 45 -11.63 1.91 0.18
N GLY A 46 -12.90 2.25 0.42
CA GLY A 46 -13.97 1.30 0.72
C GLY A 46 -14.07 0.85 2.18
N ASN A 47 -13.13 1.22 3.04
CA ASN A 47 -13.24 0.93 4.46
C ASN A 47 -14.37 1.73 5.11
N ARG A 48 -15.04 1.11 6.06
CA ARG A 48 -16.00 1.77 6.94
C ARG A 48 -15.29 2.67 7.97
N ASP A 49 -16.01 3.06 8.98
CA ASP A 49 -15.50 3.91 10.07
C ASP A 49 -14.38 3.24 10.90
N GLU A 50 -13.83 4.02 11.82
CA GLU A 50 -12.72 3.59 12.68
C GLU A 50 -13.09 2.40 13.58
N ALA A 51 -14.35 2.35 14.03
CA ALA A 51 -14.85 1.29 14.92
C ALA A 51 -14.99 -0.06 14.20
N SER A 52 -15.18 -0.06 12.89
CA SER A 52 -15.32 -1.28 12.08
C SER A 52 -14.08 -2.18 12.09
N GLY A 53 -12.90 -1.60 12.33
CA GLY A 53 -11.65 -2.33 12.27
C GLY A 53 -11.14 -2.58 10.83
N ASP A 54 -11.86 -2.10 9.81
CA ASP A 54 -11.50 -2.32 8.40
C ASP A 54 -10.12 -1.75 8.05
N GLY A 55 -9.73 -0.63 8.67
CA GLY A 55 -8.43 -0.01 8.43
C GLY A 55 -7.26 -0.95 8.72
N TYR A 56 -7.30 -1.65 9.82
CA TYR A 56 -6.27 -2.64 10.16
C TYR A 56 -6.44 -3.94 9.39
N ARG A 57 -7.68 -4.40 9.21
CA ARG A 57 -7.98 -5.62 8.47
C ARG A 57 -7.44 -5.56 7.05
N PHE A 58 -7.64 -4.44 6.35
CA PHE A 58 -7.24 -4.22 4.96
C PHE A 58 -6.05 -3.25 4.84
N ARG A 59 -5.10 -3.35 5.81
CA ARG A 59 -3.85 -2.58 5.78
C ARG A 59 -2.99 -2.94 4.58
N GLY A 60 -1.96 -2.16 4.30
CA GLY A 60 -1.05 -2.38 3.18
C GLY A 60 -0.32 -3.73 3.27
N ARG A 61 -0.49 -4.58 2.25
CA ARG A 61 0.18 -5.88 2.12
C ARG A 61 0.65 -6.14 0.70
N GLY A 62 1.57 -7.11 0.58
CA GLY A 62 2.15 -7.53 -0.68
C GLY A 62 3.16 -6.55 -1.26
N CYS A 63 3.72 -6.89 -2.42
CA CYS A 63 4.77 -6.10 -3.08
C CYS A 63 4.29 -4.71 -3.51
N ILE A 64 2.98 -4.57 -3.82
CA ILE A 64 2.38 -3.30 -4.27
C ILE A 64 1.74 -2.51 -3.13
N GLN A 65 1.79 -3.01 -1.89
CA GLN A 65 1.10 -2.43 -0.74
C GLN A 65 -0.40 -2.24 -1.00
N LEU A 66 -1.07 -3.34 -1.42
CA LEU A 66 -2.51 -3.35 -1.62
C LEU A 66 -3.21 -2.92 -0.34
N THR A 67 -4.00 -1.86 -0.39
CA THR A 67 -4.61 -1.23 0.80
C THR A 67 -6.08 -0.91 0.56
N GLY A 68 -6.90 -1.10 1.59
CA GLY A 68 -8.31 -0.77 1.58
C GLY A 68 -9.21 -1.89 1.05
N SER A 69 -10.39 -2.00 1.65
CA SER A 69 -11.33 -3.09 1.40
C SER A 69 -11.75 -3.22 -0.07
N SER A 70 -11.94 -2.10 -0.77
CA SER A 70 -12.24 -2.12 -2.21
C SER A 70 -11.12 -2.74 -3.04
N SER A 71 -9.87 -2.43 -2.73
CA SER A 71 -8.72 -2.99 -3.46
C SER A 71 -8.61 -4.51 -3.25
N TYR A 72 -8.79 -4.96 -2.01
CA TYR A 72 -8.80 -6.39 -1.68
C TYR A 72 -9.93 -7.13 -2.38
N PHE A 73 -11.13 -6.53 -2.42
CA PHE A 73 -12.28 -7.11 -3.12
C PHE A 73 -12.02 -7.24 -4.62
N HIS A 74 -11.57 -6.17 -5.28
CA HIS A 74 -11.36 -6.18 -6.73
C HIS A 74 -10.21 -7.10 -7.15
N ALA A 75 -9.09 -7.08 -6.41
CA ALA A 75 -7.99 -8.00 -6.65
C ALA A 75 -8.43 -9.46 -6.47
N GLY A 76 -9.18 -9.73 -5.40
CA GLY A 76 -9.72 -11.06 -5.13
C GLY A 76 -10.64 -11.55 -6.24
N LYS A 77 -11.56 -10.70 -6.71
CA LYS A 77 -12.46 -11.02 -7.82
C LYS A 77 -11.68 -11.32 -9.11
N ALA A 78 -10.64 -10.54 -9.40
CA ALA A 78 -9.85 -10.72 -10.61
C ALA A 78 -8.98 -11.98 -10.58
N LEU A 79 -8.46 -12.34 -9.41
CA LEU A 79 -7.55 -13.49 -9.22
C LEU A 79 -8.26 -14.79 -8.77
N GLY A 80 -9.58 -14.74 -8.59
CA GLY A 80 -10.35 -15.92 -8.15
C GLY A 80 -10.09 -16.33 -6.70
N VAL A 81 -9.69 -15.38 -5.84
CA VAL A 81 -9.32 -15.63 -4.44
C VAL A 81 -10.08 -14.71 -3.51
N ASP A 82 -10.69 -15.24 -2.45
CA ASP A 82 -11.40 -14.41 -1.48
C ASP A 82 -10.46 -13.70 -0.50
N PHE A 83 -9.82 -12.63 -0.96
CA PHE A 83 -9.00 -11.76 -0.12
C PHE A 83 -9.82 -10.92 0.87
N TRP A 84 -11.12 -10.78 0.64
CA TRP A 84 -11.99 -10.10 1.60
C TRP A 84 -12.14 -10.92 2.87
N ALA A 85 -12.42 -12.21 2.74
CA ALA A 85 -12.52 -13.12 3.88
C ALA A 85 -11.13 -13.38 4.50
N ASN A 86 -10.10 -13.53 3.66
CA ASN A 86 -8.76 -13.94 4.05
C ASN A 86 -7.69 -12.92 3.61
N PRO A 87 -7.68 -11.69 4.19
CA PRO A 87 -6.79 -10.61 3.74
C PRO A 87 -5.30 -10.91 3.93
N ASP A 88 -4.94 -11.77 4.88
CA ASP A 88 -3.55 -12.11 5.17
C ASP A 88 -2.88 -12.90 4.04
N LEU A 89 -3.66 -13.55 3.17
CA LEU A 89 -3.14 -14.21 1.96
C LEU A 89 -2.33 -13.27 1.08
N VAL A 90 -2.70 -11.98 1.01
CA VAL A 90 -1.97 -10.97 0.20
C VAL A 90 -0.52 -10.80 0.64
N ALA A 91 -0.19 -11.12 1.89
CA ALA A 91 1.18 -11.08 2.41
C ALA A 91 2.00 -12.36 2.10
N THR A 92 1.38 -13.40 1.54
CA THR A 92 2.12 -14.59 1.13
C THR A 92 2.92 -14.32 -0.15
N PRO A 93 4.09 -14.96 -0.36
CA PRO A 93 4.92 -14.69 -1.53
C PRO A 93 4.18 -14.81 -2.88
N GLN A 94 3.36 -15.84 -3.02
CA GLN A 94 2.57 -16.09 -4.23
C GLN A 94 1.61 -14.94 -4.53
N TYR A 95 0.76 -14.58 -3.56
CA TYR A 95 -0.27 -13.56 -3.80
C TYR A 95 0.28 -12.13 -3.74
N ALA A 96 1.39 -11.91 -3.05
CA ALA A 96 2.08 -10.63 -3.09
C ALA A 96 2.56 -10.27 -4.51
N ALA A 97 3.07 -11.26 -5.25
CA ALA A 97 3.47 -11.07 -6.65
C ALA A 97 2.25 -10.95 -7.57
N LEU A 98 1.24 -11.82 -7.42
CA LEU A 98 0.04 -11.82 -8.26
C LEU A 98 -0.77 -10.52 -8.11
N THR A 99 -0.93 -10.00 -6.90
CA THR A 99 -1.63 -8.71 -6.67
C THR A 99 -0.85 -7.53 -7.24
N ALA A 100 0.48 -7.58 -7.26
CA ALA A 100 1.30 -6.57 -7.93
C ALA A 100 1.11 -6.62 -9.46
N GLY A 101 1.11 -7.81 -10.06
CA GLY A 101 0.83 -8.00 -11.48
C GLY A 101 -0.58 -7.54 -11.88
N TRP A 102 -1.58 -7.90 -11.09
CA TRP A 102 -2.95 -7.42 -11.27
C TRP A 102 -3.05 -5.88 -11.23
N PHE A 103 -2.42 -5.24 -10.25
CA PHE A 103 -2.40 -3.78 -10.14
C PHE A 103 -1.73 -3.16 -11.37
N TRP A 104 -0.60 -3.72 -11.77
CA TRP A 104 0.17 -3.25 -12.92
C TRP A 104 -0.66 -3.29 -14.21
N ASP A 105 -1.32 -4.41 -14.48
CA ASP A 105 -2.16 -4.60 -15.67
C ASP A 105 -3.40 -3.70 -15.63
N THR A 106 -4.12 -3.69 -14.51
CA THR A 106 -5.34 -2.87 -14.32
C THR A 106 -5.08 -1.38 -14.54
N HIS A 107 -3.91 -0.88 -14.13
CA HIS A 107 -3.52 0.52 -14.31
C HIS A 107 -2.72 0.76 -15.61
N LYS A 108 -2.56 -0.27 -16.44
CA LYS A 108 -1.85 -0.22 -17.74
C LYS A 108 -0.47 0.41 -17.62
N LEU A 109 0.30 -0.04 -16.63
CA LEU A 109 1.56 0.61 -16.28
C LEU A 109 2.70 0.36 -17.30
N ASN A 110 2.60 -0.67 -18.16
CA ASN A 110 3.56 -0.94 -19.23
C ASN A 110 3.79 0.30 -20.12
N GLN A 111 2.75 1.04 -20.49
CA GLN A 111 2.90 2.22 -21.32
C GLN A 111 3.88 3.26 -20.77
N TYR A 112 3.96 3.39 -19.45
CA TYR A 112 4.90 4.31 -18.78
C TYR A 112 6.28 3.67 -18.60
N ALA A 113 6.35 2.37 -18.39
CA ALA A 113 7.62 1.66 -18.30
C ALA A 113 8.33 1.60 -19.65
N ASP A 114 7.62 1.26 -20.72
CA ASP A 114 8.15 1.15 -22.09
C ASP A 114 8.63 2.51 -22.62
N SER A 115 7.89 3.59 -22.32
CA SER A 115 8.28 4.96 -22.66
C SER A 115 9.33 5.57 -21.71
N LYS A 116 9.78 4.82 -20.69
CA LYS A 116 10.70 5.28 -19.63
C LYS A 116 10.19 6.51 -18.85
N ASP A 117 8.87 6.73 -18.84
CA ASP A 117 8.24 7.76 -18.01
C ASP A 117 8.11 7.30 -16.55
N TYR A 118 9.25 7.12 -15.91
CA TYR A 118 9.34 6.64 -14.51
C TYR A 118 8.73 7.63 -13.51
N ARG A 119 8.60 8.88 -13.89
CA ARG A 119 7.96 9.92 -13.08
C ARG A 119 6.44 9.68 -12.98
N THR A 120 5.77 9.52 -14.12
CA THR A 120 4.34 9.20 -14.16
C THR A 120 4.06 7.82 -13.56
N LEU A 121 4.90 6.82 -13.86
CA LEU A 121 4.83 5.49 -13.27
C LEU A 121 4.86 5.56 -11.74
N THR A 122 5.83 6.30 -11.17
CA THR A 122 5.93 6.46 -9.71
C THR A 122 4.69 7.13 -9.12
N LYS A 123 4.19 8.19 -9.77
CA LYS A 123 2.98 8.88 -9.33
C LYS A 123 1.75 7.97 -9.35
N LYS A 124 1.62 7.11 -10.35
CA LYS A 124 0.51 6.13 -10.45
C LYS A 124 0.56 5.08 -9.33
N ILE A 125 1.74 4.63 -8.96
CA ILE A 125 1.91 3.63 -7.91
C ILE A 125 1.79 4.25 -6.51
N ASN A 126 2.47 5.36 -6.25
CA ASN A 126 2.63 5.92 -4.91
C ASN A 126 1.66 7.08 -4.60
N GLY A 127 0.91 7.57 -5.60
CA GLY A 127 0.12 8.79 -5.45
C GLY A 127 0.96 10.09 -5.44
N GLY A 128 2.29 9.99 -5.51
CA GLY A 128 3.26 11.08 -5.47
C GLY A 128 4.63 10.64 -5.97
N PHE A 129 5.67 11.43 -5.68
CA PHE A 129 7.02 11.21 -6.21
C PHE A 129 8.02 10.70 -5.15
N ILE A 130 7.55 10.35 -3.96
CA ILE A 130 8.40 9.78 -2.91
C ILE A 130 9.00 8.46 -3.44
N GLY A 131 10.33 8.33 -3.34
CA GLY A 131 11.06 7.15 -3.81
C GLY A 131 11.34 7.13 -5.31
N LEU A 132 11.08 8.21 -6.07
CA LEU A 132 11.35 8.26 -7.51
C LEU A 132 12.83 8.01 -7.84
N GLU A 133 13.75 8.69 -7.16
CA GLU A 133 15.19 8.53 -7.41
C GLU A 133 15.69 7.12 -7.08
N ASP A 134 15.22 6.56 -5.97
CA ASP A 134 15.54 5.20 -5.57
C ASP A 134 15.02 4.17 -6.58
N ARG A 135 13.78 4.35 -7.06
CA ARG A 135 13.21 3.53 -8.12
C ARG A 135 14.03 3.58 -9.40
N ILE A 136 14.46 4.76 -9.85
CA ILE A 136 15.29 4.91 -11.05
C ILE A 136 16.59 4.14 -10.89
N LYS A 137 17.28 4.28 -9.76
CA LYS A 137 18.52 3.53 -9.48
C LYS A 137 18.33 2.01 -9.58
N HIS A 138 17.24 1.50 -9.02
CA HIS A 138 16.94 0.07 -9.10
C HIS A 138 16.61 -0.39 -10.52
N ILE A 139 15.89 0.44 -11.30
CA ILE A 139 15.59 0.13 -12.70
C ILE A 139 16.89 0.11 -13.53
N ASP A 140 17.74 1.12 -13.40
CA ASP A 140 19.00 1.20 -14.13
C ASP A 140 19.91 0.00 -13.80
N HIS A 141 20.00 -0.36 -12.53
CA HIS A 141 20.73 -1.56 -12.12
C HIS A 141 20.15 -2.85 -12.72
N ALA A 142 18.84 -3.02 -12.68
CA ALA A 142 18.18 -4.19 -13.25
C ALA A 142 18.40 -4.29 -14.77
N LEU A 143 18.34 -3.17 -15.49
CA LEU A 143 18.59 -3.13 -16.93
C LEU A 143 20.04 -3.54 -17.27
N LEU A 144 21.01 -3.10 -16.47
CA LEU A 144 22.41 -3.52 -16.65
C LEU A 144 22.60 -5.03 -16.45
N VAL A 145 21.98 -5.61 -15.41
CA VAL A 145 22.07 -7.05 -15.13
C VAL A 145 21.37 -7.87 -16.20
N LEU A 146 20.22 -7.42 -16.71
CA LEU A 146 19.45 -8.14 -17.74
C LEU A 146 20.04 -8.01 -19.15
N ALA A 147 20.91 -7.02 -19.38
CA ALA A 147 21.60 -6.82 -20.66
C ALA A 147 22.94 -7.59 -20.76
N SER A 148 23.42 -8.15 -19.64
CA SER A 148 24.63 -8.97 -19.57
C SER A 148 24.31 -10.45 -19.83
#